data_35493a5986fab4ef6b034d326e0110a2
#
_entry.id   35493a5986fab4ef6b034d326e0110a2
#
_cell.length_a   1.000
_cell.length_b   1.000
_cell.length_c   1.000
_cell.angle_alpha   90.00
_cell.angle_beta   90.00
_cell.angle_gamma   90.00
#
_symmetry.space_group_name_H-M   'P 1'
#
loop_
_entity.id
_entity.type
_entity.pdbx_description
1 polymer ?
#
loop_
_entity_poly.entity_id
_entity_poly.type
_entity_poly.pdbx_seq_one_letter_code
_entity_poly.pdbx_strand_id
1 'polypeptide(L)'
;HSITNTQTIIDAPHKDLRRARSCGTSLIPTTTGSATAITHIFPELKGKLNGHAVRIPLTNASLTDCVFEMNRATTEVEINQLLKAASENELKDILGYEERPLVSVDYKTDPRSSIIDAPSTMVINGTQVKLYVWYDNEWGYANRTAELMRKIGRLDQAI
;
A
#
# COMPACT_ATOMS: atom_id res chain seq x y z
N HIS A 1 -2.77 3.85 -7.75
CA HIS A 1 -2.29 2.51 -8.11
C HIS A 1 -1.91 2.46 -9.58
N SER A 2 -0.81 1.82 -9.92
CA SER A 2 -0.44 1.53 -11.29
C SER A 2 -1.54 0.76 -12.05
N ILE A 3 -1.48 0.75 -13.37
CA ILE A 3 -2.39 -0.06 -14.19
C ILE A 3 -2.06 -1.55 -14.03
N THR A 4 -3.06 -2.39 -14.24
CA THR A 4 -2.94 -3.84 -14.26
C THR A 4 -3.66 -4.40 -15.49
N ASN A 5 -3.67 -5.70 -15.67
CA ASN A 5 -4.36 -6.36 -16.77
C ASN A 5 -5.89 -6.16 -16.81
N THR A 6 -6.47 -5.55 -15.77
CA THR A 6 -7.90 -5.25 -15.71
C THR A 6 -8.27 -3.88 -16.31
N GLN A 7 -7.31 -3.04 -16.63
CA GLN A 7 -7.51 -1.76 -17.31
C GLN A 7 -7.38 -1.93 -18.83
N THR A 8 -8.24 -1.21 -19.58
CA THR A 8 -8.17 -1.19 -21.04
C THR A 8 -7.13 -0.19 -21.53
N ILE A 9 -6.38 -0.55 -22.58
CA ILE A 9 -5.37 0.33 -23.19
C ILE A 9 -6.02 1.40 -24.05
N ILE A 10 -7.10 1.06 -24.73
CA ILE A 10 -7.94 1.96 -25.53
C ILE A 10 -9.37 1.92 -25.02
N ASP A 11 -10.17 2.95 -25.32
CA ASP A 11 -11.59 2.97 -24.98
C ASP A 11 -12.28 1.73 -25.57
N ALA A 12 -13.03 1.01 -24.74
CA ALA A 12 -13.73 -0.20 -25.12
C ALA A 12 -15.06 -0.33 -24.35
N PRO A 13 -16.07 -1.02 -24.91
CA PRO A 13 -17.34 -1.25 -24.24
C PRO A 13 -17.13 -1.99 -22.89
N HIS A 14 -17.70 -1.45 -21.83
CA HIS A 14 -17.68 -2.07 -20.51
C HIS A 14 -18.91 -1.62 -19.70
N LYS A 15 -19.47 -2.54 -18.88
CA LYS A 15 -20.64 -2.23 -18.03
C LYS A 15 -20.36 -1.16 -16.97
N ASP A 16 -19.13 -1.06 -16.50
CA ASP A 16 -18.66 0.05 -15.69
C ASP A 16 -18.02 1.10 -16.61
N LEU A 17 -18.64 2.26 -16.73
CA LEU A 17 -18.23 3.33 -17.63
C LEU A 17 -16.84 3.89 -17.32
N ARG A 18 -16.38 3.81 -16.07
CA ARG A 18 -15.03 4.22 -15.72
C ARG A 18 -13.98 3.25 -16.27
N ARG A 19 -14.30 1.95 -16.26
CA ARG A 19 -13.42 0.90 -16.81
C ARG A 19 -13.45 0.80 -18.34
N ALA A 20 -14.42 1.47 -18.98
CA ALA A 20 -14.51 1.58 -20.42
C ALA A 20 -13.44 2.52 -21.02
N ARG A 21 -12.80 3.36 -20.18
CA ARG A 21 -11.87 4.40 -20.64
C ARG A 21 -10.41 3.90 -20.64
N SER A 22 -9.66 4.42 -21.61
CA SER A 22 -8.23 4.18 -21.74
C SER A 22 -7.44 4.53 -20.47
N CYS A 23 -6.65 3.58 -19.98
CA CYS A 23 -5.82 3.76 -18.79
C CYS A 23 -4.56 4.59 -19.02
N GLY A 24 -4.15 4.77 -20.28
CA GLY A 24 -2.91 5.49 -20.62
C GLY A 24 -3.01 7.01 -20.49
N THR A 25 -4.23 7.55 -20.40
CA THR A 25 -4.50 9.00 -20.41
C THR A 25 -5.50 9.44 -19.35
N SER A 26 -5.91 8.54 -18.45
CA SER A 26 -6.99 8.80 -17.50
C SER A 26 -6.62 8.41 -16.07
N LEU A 27 -7.14 9.18 -15.11
CA LEU A 27 -7.25 8.76 -13.72
C LEU A 27 -8.56 8.00 -13.57
N ILE A 28 -8.51 6.73 -13.17
CA ILE A 28 -9.69 5.86 -13.14
C ILE A 28 -9.97 5.40 -11.70
N PRO A 29 -10.93 6.01 -11.00
CA PRO A 29 -11.39 5.51 -9.70
C PRO A 29 -12.03 4.13 -9.85
N THR A 30 -11.60 3.18 -9.03
CA THR A 30 -12.13 1.81 -9.02
C THR A 30 -12.31 1.32 -7.59
N THR A 31 -13.15 0.31 -7.42
CA THR A 31 -13.21 -0.42 -6.16
C THR A 31 -11.90 -1.17 -5.91
N THR A 32 -11.56 -1.37 -4.65
CA THR A 32 -10.48 -2.26 -4.23
C THR A 32 -10.98 -3.25 -3.19
N GLY A 33 -10.56 -4.50 -3.31
CA GLY A 33 -10.84 -5.53 -2.31
C GLY A 33 -9.99 -5.39 -1.04
N SER A 34 -8.93 -4.58 -1.07
CA SER A 34 -7.98 -4.46 0.04
C SER A 34 -8.63 -3.96 1.33
N ALA A 35 -9.51 -2.97 1.25
CA ALA A 35 -10.21 -2.44 2.41
C ALA A 35 -11.14 -3.49 3.08
N THR A 36 -11.70 -4.41 2.31
CA THR A 36 -12.49 -5.53 2.82
C THR A 36 -11.58 -6.66 3.34
N ALA A 37 -10.53 -7.01 2.60
CA ALA A 37 -9.62 -8.09 2.95
C ALA A 37 -8.93 -7.84 4.29
N ILE A 38 -8.54 -6.61 4.59
CA ILE A 38 -7.92 -6.23 5.88
C ILE A 38 -8.84 -6.56 7.07
N THR A 39 -10.14 -6.45 6.92
CA THR A 39 -11.11 -6.76 8.00
C THR A 39 -11.28 -8.25 8.28
N HIS A 40 -10.78 -9.14 7.40
CA HIS A 40 -10.69 -10.56 7.69
C HIS A 40 -9.49 -10.87 8.59
N ILE A 41 -8.43 -10.05 8.53
CA ILE A 41 -7.22 -10.21 9.34
C ILE A 41 -7.40 -9.45 10.66
N PHE A 42 -7.99 -8.26 10.62
CA PHE A 42 -8.26 -7.38 11.76
C PHE A 42 -9.78 -7.11 11.87
N PRO A 43 -10.57 -8.03 12.44
CA PRO A 43 -12.03 -7.92 12.50
C PRO A 43 -12.54 -6.67 13.23
N GLU A 44 -11.75 -6.12 14.15
CA GLU A 44 -12.03 -4.88 14.90
C GLU A 44 -12.07 -3.63 14.01
N LEU A 45 -11.53 -3.71 12.80
CA LEU A 45 -11.58 -2.63 11.80
C LEU A 45 -12.84 -2.68 10.92
N LYS A 46 -13.70 -3.69 11.09
CA LYS A 46 -14.94 -3.80 10.33
C LYS A 46 -15.83 -2.60 10.57
N GLY A 47 -16.21 -1.90 9.49
CA GLY A 47 -16.99 -0.67 9.56
C GLY A 47 -16.19 0.60 9.92
N LYS A 48 -14.91 0.47 10.25
CA LYS A 48 -14.02 1.60 10.57
C LYS A 48 -13.02 1.90 9.44
N LEU A 49 -12.82 0.96 8.52
CA LEU A 49 -11.90 1.09 7.39
C LEU A 49 -12.69 1.06 6.09
N ASN A 50 -12.38 1.98 5.19
CA ASN A 50 -12.89 2.00 3.83
C ASN A 50 -11.83 2.59 2.90
N GLY A 51 -11.97 2.34 1.59
CA GLY A 51 -11.07 2.88 0.60
C GLY A 51 -11.45 2.48 -0.82
N HIS A 52 -10.82 3.15 -1.76
CA HIS A 52 -10.91 2.85 -3.18
C HIS A 52 -9.54 3.08 -3.83
N ALA A 53 -9.35 2.55 -5.02
CA ALA A 53 -8.15 2.81 -5.78
C ALA A 53 -8.42 3.83 -6.89
N VAL A 54 -7.42 4.66 -7.19
CA VAL A 54 -7.39 5.46 -8.42
C VAL A 54 -6.28 4.90 -9.29
N ARG A 55 -6.64 4.33 -10.43
CA ARG A 55 -5.64 3.85 -11.41
C ARG A 55 -5.06 5.03 -12.15
N ILE A 56 -3.74 5.03 -12.28
CA ILE A 56 -2.97 6.09 -12.91
C ILE A 56 -2.10 5.50 -14.03
N PRO A 57 -1.69 6.29 -15.04
CA PRO A 57 -0.92 5.82 -16.19
C PRO A 57 0.54 5.46 -15.84
N LEU A 58 0.73 4.55 -14.89
CA LEU A 58 2.02 3.98 -14.53
C LEU A 58 1.98 2.47 -14.68
N THR A 59 3.07 1.90 -15.16
CA THR A 59 3.19 0.45 -15.38
C THR A 59 3.51 -0.33 -14.13
N ASN A 60 4.20 0.28 -13.16
CA ASN A 60 4.55 -0.35 -11.89
C ASN A 60 4.86 0.70 -10.82
N ALA A 61 4.87 0.29 -9.58
CA ALA A 61 4.93 1.05 -8.34
C ALA A 61 3.67 1.87 -8.07
N SER A 62 3.30 1.93 -6.83
CA SER A 62 2.03 2.49 -6.36
C SER A 62 2.21 3.22 -5.03
N LEU A 63 1.25 4.06 -4.69
CA LEU A 63 1.19 4.82 -3.46
C LEU A 63 -0.14 4.56 -2.75
N THR A 64 -0.09 4.24 -1.48
CA THR A 64 -1.28 4.27 -0.61
C THR A 64 -1.28 5.57 0.18
N ASP A 65 -2.34 6.34 0.04
CA ASP A 65 -2.64 7.51 0.86
C ASP A 65 -3.54 7.05 2.02
N CYS A 66 -2.99 7.04 3.23
CA CYS A 66 -3.68 6.60 4.44
C CYS A 66 -4.05 7.79 5.30
N VAL A 67 -5.29 7.82 5.78
CA VAL A 67 -5.76 8.80 6.77
C VAL A 67 -6.34 8.02 7.96
N PHE A 68 -5.86 8.35 9.15
CA PHE A 68 -6.27 7.72 10.40
C PHE A 68 -6.78 8.78 11.37
N GLU A 69 -7.89 8.51 12.04
CA GLU A 69 -8.32 9.25 13.22
C GLU A 69 -7.85 8.50 14.47
N MET A 70 -6.97 9.12 15.23
CA MET A 70 -6.35 8.49 16.40
C MET A 70 -7.19 8.69 17.65
N ASN A 71 -7.17 7.72 18.57
CA ASN A 71 -7.89 7.80 19.85
C ASN A 71 -7.26 8.78 20.85
N ARG A 72 -6.04 9.25 20.57
CA ARG A 72 -5.31 10.21 21.41
C ARG A 72 -4.53 11.18 20.55
N ALA A 73 -4.16 12.30 21.12
CA ALA A 73 -3.26 13.23 20.48
C ALA A 73 -1.87 12.60 20.24
N THR A 74 -1.27 12.95 19.13
CA THR A 74 0.06 12.50 18.69
C THR A 74 0.77 13.60 17.91
N THR A 75 2.00 13.35 17.48
CA THR A 75 2.81 14.26 16.67
C THR A 75 3.44 13.51 15.49
N GLU A 76 3.84 14.24 14.45
CA GLU A 76 4.58 13.69 13.32
C GLU A 76 5.86 12.98 13.76
N VAL A 77 6.58 13.56 14.74
CA VAL A 77 7.79 12.99 15.30
C VAL A 77 7.51 11.64 15.96
N GLU A 78 6.47 11.55 16.79
CA GLU A 78 6.09 10.32 17.46
C GLU A 78 5.72 9.22 16.46
N ILE A 79 4.90 9.55 15.45
CA ILE A 79 4.49 8.60 14.41
C ILE A 79 5.70 8.12 13.61
N ASN A 80 6.57 9.02 13.18
CA ASN A 80 7.75 8.67 12.42
C ASN A 80 8.73 7.81 13.23
N GLN A 81 8.93 8.10 14.51
CA GLN A 81 9.77 7.28 15.40
C GLN A 81 9.21 5.87 15.55
N LEU A 82 7.90 5.74 15.75
CA LEU A 82 7.22 4.45 15.86
C LEU A 82 7.37 3.61 14.58
N LEU A 83 7.13 4.22 13.42
CA LEU A 83 7.22 3.52 12.14
C LEU A 83 8.67 3.16 11.78
N LYS A 84 9.64 4.03 12.11
CA LYS A 84 11.06 3.74 11.94
C LYS A 84 11.49 2.56 12.82
N ALA A 85 11.12 2.59 14.09
CA ALA A 85 11.42 1.49 15.01
C ALA A 85 10.82 0.16 14.53
N ALA A 86 9.56 0.16 14.07
CA ALA A 86 8.93 -1.04 13.51
C ALA A 86 9.68 -1.57 12.28
N SER A 87 10.14 -0.69 11.39
CA SER A 87 10.88 -1.07 10.18
C SER A 87 12.28 -1.65 10.48
N GLU A 88 12.87 -1.28 11.59
CA GLU A 88 14.19 -1.76 12.02
C GLU A 88 14.12 -3.05 12.86
N ASN A 89 12.96 -3.37 13.43
CA ASN A 89 12.74 -4.47 14.36
C ASN A 89 11.72 -5.50 13.84
N GLU A 90 10.49 -5.46 14.33
CA GLU A 90 9.48 -6.52 14.12
C GLU A 90 8.98 -6.63 12.66
N LEU A 91 9.07 -5.55 11.88
CA LEU A 91 8.71 -5.53 10.46
C LEU A 91 9.92 -5.37 9.55
N LYS A 92 11.10 -5.71 10.04
CA LYS A 92 12.32 -5.65 9.25
C LYS A 92 12.15 -6.46 7.94
N ASP A 93 12.62 -5.89 6.83
CA ASP A 93 12.52 -6.44 5.47
C ASP A 93 11.07 -6.51 4.92
N ILE A 94 10.05 -6.16 5.72
CA ILE A 94 8.64 -6.07 5.31
C ILE A 94 8.19 -4.61 5.19
N LEU A 95 8.50 -3.80 6.18
CA LEU A 95 8.28 -2.36 6.20
C LEU A 95 9.58 -1.63 5.93
N GLY A 96 9.56 -0.64 5.04
CA GLY A 96 10.62 0.32 4.83
C GLY A 96 10.29 1.66 5.45
N TYR A 97 11.31 2.45 5.73
CA TYR A 97 11.20 3.82 6.19
C TYR A 97 12.17 4.67 5.37
N GLU A 98 11.67 5.67 4.65
CA GLU A 98 12.47 6.49 3.74
C GLU A 98 12.39 7.96 4.14
N GLU A 99 13.56 8.56 4.32
CA GLU A 99 13.72 9.97 4.72
C GLU A 99 14.07 10.88 3.54
N ARG A 100 14.41 10.30 2.38
CA ARG A 100 14.70 11.06 1.15
C ARG A 100 13.41 11.35 0.38
N PRO A 101 13.33 12.47 -0.35
CA PRO A 101 12.17 12.83 -1.15
C PRO A 101 12.16 12.05 -2.49
N LEU A 102 11.88 10.77 -2.45
CA LEU A 102 11.84 9.87 -3.58
C LEU A 102 10.44 9.80 -4.22
N VAL A 103 10.35 9.20 -5.41
CA VAL A 103 9.11 9.06 -6.18
C VAL A 103 8.89 7.61 -6.63
N SER A 104 7.74 7.33 -7.22
CA SER A 104 7.30 5.96 -7.54
C SER A 104 8.33 5.12 -8.31
N VAL A 105 9.09 5.70 -9.22
CA VAL A 105 10.08 4.96 -10.03
C VAL A 105 11.24 4.41 -9.19
N ASP A 106 11.56 5.06 -8.06
CA ASP A 106 12.64 4.65 -7.17
C ASP A 106 12.30 3.41 -6.35
N TYR A 107 11.01 3.06 -6.27
CA TYR A 107 10.51 1.90 -5.52
C TYR A 107 10.23 0.69 -6.39
N LYS A 108 10.53 0.75 -7.69
CA LYS A 108 10.43 -0.42 -8.56
C LYS A 108 11.42 -1.49 -8.12
N THR A 109 10.94 -2.73 -8.06
CA THR A 109 11.70 -3.91 -7.60
C THR A 109 12.08 -3.88 -6.11
N ASP A 110 11.49 -3.00 -5.31
CA ASP A 110 11.66 -3.06 -3.86
C ASP A 110 10.92 -4.29 -3.30
N PRO A 111 11.60 -5.20 -2.60
CA PRO A 111 10.99 -6.43 -2.10
C PRO A 111 10.11 -6.21 -0.88
N ARG A 112 10.17 -5.05 -0.23
CA ARG A 112 9.36 -4.75 0.95
C ARG A 112 7.90 -4.55 0.57
N SER A 113 7.00 -4.92 1.46
CA SER A 113 5.56 -4.79 1.22
C SER A 113 5.06 -3.35 1.25
N SER A 114 5.75 -2.50 2.00
CA SER A 114 5.39 -1.09 2.20
C SER A 114 6.60 -0.27 2.58
N ILE A 115 6.70 0.97 2.10
CA ILE A 115 7.76 1.91 2.46
C ILE A 115 7.12 3.24 2.88
N ILE A 116 7.31 3.63 4.14
CA ILE A 116 6.82 4.90 4.67
C ILE A 116 7.60 6.05 4.04
N ASP A 117 6.88 7.02 3.50
CA ASP A 117 7.41 8.31 3.07
C ASP A 117 7.43 9.26 4.28
N ALA A 118 8.53 9.26 5.01
CA ALA A 118 8.63 10.02 6.26
C ALA A 118 8.47 11.53 6.09
N PRO A 119 9.01 12.17 5.02
CA PRO A 119 8.80 13.60 4.78
C PRO A 119 7.34 14.00 4.54
N SER A 120 6.49 13.07 4.13
CA SER A 120 5.07 13.31 3.84
C SER A 120 4.13 12.99 5.00
N THR A 121 4.65 12.57 6.15
CA THR A 121 3.83 12.36 7.35
C THR A 121 3.23 13.68 7.82
N MET A 122 1.93 13.69 8.09
CA MET A 122 1.22 14.87 8.61
C MET A 122 0.36 14.49 9.81
N VAL A 123 0.28 15.40 10.78
CA VAL A 123 -0.68 15.31 11.90
C VAL A 123 -1.50 16.60 11.95
N ILE A 124 -2.82 16.46 11.77
CA ILE A 124 -3.77 17.58 11.74
C ILE A 124 -4.63 17.52 13.00
N ASN A 125 -4.83 18.65 13.66
CA ASN A 125 -5.59 18.78 14.90
C ASN A 125 -5.11 17.83 16.03
N GLY A 126 -3.89 17.34 15.95
CA GLY A 126 -3.31 16.42 16.93
C GLY A 126 -3.80 14.98 16.86
N THR A 127 -4.86 14.66 16.14
CA THR A 127 -5.43 13.30 16.08
C THR A 127 -5.55 12.73 14.68
N GLN A 128 -5.64 13.55 13.65
CA GLN A 128 -5.73 13.04 12.28
C GLN A 128 -4.33 12.87 11.70
N VAL A 129 -3.94 11.61 11.49
CA VAL A 129 -2.65 11.23 10.93
C VAL A 129 -2.81 10.90 9.46
N LYS A 130 -1.97 11.50 8.61
CA LYS A 130 -1.89 11.17 7.19
C LYS A 130 -0.51 10.61 6.87
N LEU A 131 -0.48 9.48 6.16
CA LEU A 131 0.73 8.79 5.73
C LEU A 131 0.70 8.52 4.23
N TYR A 132 1.84 8.68 3.58
CA TYR A 132 2.11 8.11 2.27
C TYR A 132 2.93 6.85 2.40
N VAL A 133 2.50 5.80 1.72
CA VAL A 133 3.13 4.49 1.79
C VAL A 133 3.35 3.96 0.37
N TRP A 134 4.62 3.88 -0.02
CA TRP A 134 5.04 3.38 -1.33
C TRP A 134 5.09 1.86 -1.34
N TYR A 135 4.89 1.26 -2.51
CA TYR A 135 5.07 -0.17 -2.71
C TYR A 135 5.22 -0.52 -4.20
N ASP A 136 5.96 -1.58 -4.47
CA ASP A 136 5.89 -2.25 -5.77
C ASP A 136 4.76 -3.28 -5.73
N ASN A 137 3.70 -3.04 -6.49
CA ASN A 137 2.50 -3.87 -6.47
C ASN A 137 2.68 -5.29 -7.02
N GLU A 138 3.80 -5.56 -7.69
CA GLU A 138 4.16 -6.88 -8.21
C GLU A 138 5.26 -7.53 -7.37
N TRP A 139 6.36 -6.84 -7.16
CA TRP A 139 7.56 -7.39 -6.53
C TRP A 139 7.38 -7.66 -5.04
N GLY A 140 6.73 -6.76 -4.32
CA GLY A 140 6.46 -6.94 -2.88
C GLY A 140 5.62 -8.19 -2.62
N TYR A 141 4.51 -8.39 -3.33
CA TYR A 141 3.66 -9.56 -3.17
C TYR A 141 4.34 -10.86 -3.59
N ALA A 142 5.11 -10.85 -4.70
CA ALA A 142 5.87 -12.00 -5.15
C ALA A 142 6.89 -12.46 -4.11
N ASN A 143 7.59 -11.52 -3.47
CA ASN A 143 8.53 -11.82 -2.38
C ASN A 143 7.83 -12.42 -1.15
N ARG A 144 6.71 -11.85 -0.70
CA ARG A 144 5.91 -12.41 0.41
C ARG A 144 5.42 -13.82 0.11
N THR A 145 4.99 -14.09 -1.12
CA THR A 145 4.57 -15.41 -1.55
C THR A 145 5.73 -16.41 -1.49
N ALA A 146 6.90 -16.04 -2.02
CA ALA A 146 8.09 -16.90 -1.99
C ALA A 146 8.56 -17.19 -0.56
N GLU A 147 8.49 -16.19 0.34
CA GLU A 147 8.83 -16.38 1.76
C GLU A 147 7.85 -17.32 2.47
N LEU A 148 6.56 -17.20 2.19
CA LEU A 148 5.55 -18.08 2.75
C LEU A 148 5.78 -19.54 2.29
N MET A 149 6.04 -19.74 1.00
CA MET A 149 6.36 -21.07 0.45
C MET A 149 7.60 -21.67 1.13
N ARG A 150 8.65 -20.85 1.31
CA ARG A 150 9.88 -21.30 2.01
C ARG A 150 9.59 -21.65 3.48
N LYS A 151 8.74 -20.90 4.14
CA LYS A 151 8.33 -21.18 5.53
C LYS A 151 7.58 -22.51 5.64
N ILE A 152 6.62 -22.77 4.74
CA ILE A 152 5.87 -24.03 4.68
C ILE A 152 6.83 -25.20 4.45
N GLY A 153 7.70 -25.13 3.44
CA GLY A 153 8.65 -26.20 3.15
C GLY A 153 9.63 -26.52 4.29
N ARG A 154 9.93 -25.54 5.16
CA ARG A 154 10.73 -25.80 6.37
C ARG A 154 9.95 -26.50 7.47
N LEU A 155 8.65 -26.22 7.58
CA LEU A 155 7.77 -26.89 8.55
C LEU A 155 7.59 -28.38 8.18
N ASP A 156 7.44 -28.69 6.90
CA ASP A 156 7.33 -30.08 6.42
C ASP A 156 8.62 -30.91 6.65
N GLN A 157 9.78 -30.25 6.73
CA GLN A 157 11.05 -30.93 7.03
C GLN A 157 11.30 -31.13 8.54
N ALA A 158 10.47 -30.53 9.39
CA ALA A 158 10.59 -30.62 10.84
C ALA A 158 9.66 -31.67 11.47
N ILE A 159 8.88 -32.38 10.63
CA ILE A 159 8.03 -33.53 10.98
C ILE A 159 8.72 -34.82 10.55
#